data_1ae97189575ad16492c8b0e3d88bc908
#
_entry.id   1ae97189575ad16492c8b0e3d88bc908
#
_cell.length_a   1.000
_cell.length_b   1.000
_cell.length_c   1.000
_cell.angle_alpha   90.00
_cell.angle_beta   90.00
_cell.angle_gamma   90.00
#
_symmetry.space_group_name_H-M   'P 1'
#
loop_
_entity.id
_entity.type
_entity.pdbx_description
1 polymer ?
#
loop_
_entity_poly.entity_id
_entity_poly.type
_entity_poly.pdbx_seq_one_letter_code
_entity_poly.pdbx_strand_id
1 'polypeptide(L)'
;MKSNTKNAKGSGTIRKRSDGRWEARYTTGIDPKTGKQTPKSVYGKTQKEVRQKLTEVTAEIDSGTYLEQTKDTVGEWLDAWLKTYALYSVKSYTYDAYERSCNIHIKPALGRIRLSALTAPQIQQFYNSLITEKELSPKTVKNIHGVLHRALGQAVKLGMLRSNPTNVCDLPKAHRKEIKPMEQAEITKFLQAIQGTKYGLVYQITLFTGLREGEVLGLTWDCIDQA
;
A
#
# COMPACT_ATOMS: atom_id res chain seq x y z
N MET A 1 22.77 52.76 13.62
CA MET A 1 23.27 51.75 12.64
C MET A 1 22.61 50.42 12.95
N LYS A 2 21.75 49.88 12.08
CA LYS A 2 21.17 48.55 12.22
C LYS A 2 22.21 47.55 11.67
N SER A 3 22.79 46.74 12.54
CA SER A 3 23.72 45.68 12.14
C SER A 3 22.98 44.65 11.27
N ASN A 4 23.35 44.61 9.99
CA ASN A 4 22.80 43.66 9.01
C ASN A 4 23.55 42.33 9.18
N THR A 5 23.34 41.64 10.30
CA THR A 5 23.90 40.31 10.54
C THR A 5 23.18 39.32 9.60
N LYS A 6 23.87 38.89 8.56
CA LYS A 6 23.40 37.81 7.70
C LYS A 6 23.23 36.55 8.56
N ASN A 7 22.03 35.98 8.54
CA ASN A 7 21.79 34.71 9.19
C ASN A 7 22.71 33.63 8.63
N ALA A 8 23.16 32.68 9.45
CA ALA A 8 23.97 31.56 9.01
C ALA A 8 23.25 30.80 7.90
N LYS A 9 24.03 30.26 6.94
CA LYS A 9 23.45 29.42 5.85
C LYS A 9 22.67 28.27 6.49
N GLY A 10 21.37 28.14 6.13
CA GLY A 10 20.50 27.09 6.66
C GLY A 10 19.57 27.51 7.80
N SER A 11 19.85 28.63 8.52
CA SER A 11 19.07 29.04 9.71
C SER A 11 17.64 29.57 9.40
N GLY A 12 17.27 29.68 8.12
CA GLY A 12 15.98 30.22 7.71
C GLY A 12 15.73 31.67 8.03
N THR A 13 14.62 32.23 7.60
CA THR A 13 14.22 33.62 7.86
C THR A 13 12.81 33.66 8.41
N ILE A 14 12.60 34.36 9.54
CA ILE A 14 11.27 34.50 10.16
C ILE A 14 10.79 35.94 9.93
N ARG A 15 9.55 36.10 9.43
CA ARG A 15 8.92 37.42 9.23
C ARG A 15 7.44 37.40 9.62
N LYS A 16 6.91 38.55 9.99
CA LYS A 16 5.46 38.74 10.16
C LYS A 16 4.88 39.18 8.81
N ARG A 17 3.82 38.55 8.40
CA ARG A 17 3.08 38.86 7.16
C ARG A 17 2.08 39.98 7.41
N SER A 18 1.59 40.59 6.32
CA SER A 18 0.54 41.61 6.37
C SER A 18 -0.80 41.10 6.92
N ASP A 19 -1.05 39.78 6.77
CA ASP A 19 -2.23 39.08 7.29
C ASP A 19 -2.14 38.74 8.80
N GLY A 20 -1.11 39.25 9.49
CA GLY A 20 -0.90 39.02 10.93
C GLY A 20 -0.24 37.70 11.31
N ARG A 21 -0.14 36.76 10.39
CA ARG A 21 0.53 35.46 10.61
C ARG A 21 2.05 35.59 10.53
N TRP A 22 2.75 34.67 11.20
CA TRP A 22 4.19 34.53 11.10
C TRP A 22 4.56 33.49 10.05
N GLU A 23 5.60 33.78 9.29
CA GLU A 23 6.16 32.89 8.25
C GLU A 23 7.65 32.68 8.52
N ALA A 24 8.11 31.43 8.51
CA ALA A 24 9.53 31.09 8.39
C ALA A 24 9.80 30.44 7.06
N ARG A 25 10.88 30.87 6.39
CA ARG A 25 11.37 30.31 5.13
C ARG A 25 12.63 29.50 5.37
N TYR A 26 12.70 28.32 4.76
CA TYR A 26 13.85 27.43 4.78
C TYR A 26 14.07 26.83 3.40
N THR A 27 15.23 26.24 3.17
CA THR A 27 15.60 25.62 1.89
C THR A 27 15.66 24.11 2.07
N THR A 28 14.97 23.36 1.21
CA THR A 28 14.96 21.88 1.26
C THR A 28 16.03 21.23 0.38
N GLY A 29 16.65 21.98 -0.51
CA GLY A 29 17.67 21.49 -1.43
C GLY A 29 17.86 22.40 -2.63
N ILE A 30 18.56 21.88 -3.64
CA ILE A 30 18.77 22.54 -4.94
C ILE A 30 18.01 21.74 -5.98
N ASP A 31 17.19 22.39 -6.78
CA ASP A 31 16.50 21.79 -7.92
C ASP A 31 17.55 21.30 -8.95
N PRO A 32 17.62 20.00 -9.27
CA PRO A 32 18.61 19.45 -10.17
C PRO A 32 18.53 20.01 -11.60
N LYS A 33 17.32 20.46 -12.01
CA LYS A 33 17.09 20.98 -13.36
C LYS A 33 17.48 22.45 -13.53
N THR A 34 17.26 23.24 -12.47
CA THR A 34 17.44 24.70 -12.54
C THR A 34 18.66 25.21 -11.78
N GLY A 35 19.28 24.37 -10.93
CA GLY A 35 20.40 24.76 -10.04
C GLY A 35 19.99 25.76 -8.93
N LYS A 36 18.71 26.09 -8.81
CA LYS A 36 18.20 27.07 -7.84
C LYS A 36 17.79 26.38 -6.53
N GLN A 37 17.94 27.12 -5.44
CA GLN A 37 17.44 26.67 -4.14
C GLN A 37 15.92 26.54 -4.15
N THR A 38 15.38 25.48 -3.55
CA THR A 38 13.94 25.24 -3.40
C THR A 38 13.48 25.76 -2.05
N PRO A 39 12.95 27.02 -1.98
CA PRO A 39 12.50 27.60 -0.71
C PRO A 39 11.12 27.06 -0.35
N LYS A 40 10.92 26.74 0.93
CA LYS A 40 9.63 26.39 1.51
C LYS A 40 9.34 27.26 2.72
N SER A 41 8.07 27.32 3.12
CA SER A 41 7.62 28.16 4.24
C SER A 41 6.78 27.37 5.22
N VAL A 42 6.99 27.61 6.51
CA VAL A 42 6.09 27.18 7.58
C VAL A 42 5.39 28.40 8.17
N TYR A 43 4.15 28.21 8.63
CA TYR A 43 3.29 29.28 9.12
C TYR A 43 2.82 28.98 10.54
N GLY A 44 2.59 30.05 11.32
CA GLY A 44 2.03 29.95 12.66
C GLY A 44 1.37 31.27 13.11
N LYS A 45 0.62 31.18 14.19
CA LYS A 45 -0.04 32.36 14.81
C LYS A 45 0.94 33.20 15.60
N THR A 46 1.98 32.61 16.16
CA THR A 46 3.00 33.29 16.98
C THR A 46 4.40 33.07 16.44
N GLN A 47 5.32 33.99 16.74
CA GLN A 47 6.73 33.87 16.37
C GLN A 47 7.38 32.63 17.01
N LYS A 48 7.01 32.31 18.26
CA LYS A 48 7.51 31.15 19.00
C LYS A 48 7.15 29.86 18.31
N GLU A 49 5.88 29.70 17.89
CA GLU A 49 5.38 28.55 17.18
C GLU A 49 6.14 28.31 15.85
N VAL A 50 6.33 29.40 15.07
CA VAL A 50 7.02 29.29 13.78
C VAL A 50 8.50 29.00 13.96
N ARG A 51 9.14 29.52 15.00
CA ARG A 51 10.53 29.22 15.35
C ARG A 51 10.69 27.74 15.71
N GLN A 52 9.78 27.20 16.52
CA GLN A 52 9.80 25.78 16.88
C GLN A 52 9.65 24.89 15.64
N LYS A 53 8.65 25.15 14.80
CA LYS A 53 8.45 24.42 13.53
C LYS A 53 9.68 24.51 12.60
N LEU A 54 10.31 25.69 12.53
CA LEU A 54 11.52 25.86 11.74
C LEU A 54 12.66 24.99 12.27
N THR A 55 12.88 24.99 13.59
CA THR A 55 13.92 24.19 14.24
C THR A 55 13.70 22.69 14.00
N GLU A 56 12.47 22.21 14.13
CA GLU A 56 12.10 20.81 13.85
C GLU A 56 12.41 20.43 12.40
N VAL A 57 11.98 21.27 11.45
CA VAL A 57 12.19 21.00 10.02
C VAL A 57 13.66 21.08 9.63
N THR A 58 14.41 22.07 10.16
CA THR A 58 15.86 22.17 9.87
C THR A 58 16.63 20.99 10.45
N ALA A 59 16.29 20.52 11.64
CA ALA A 59 16.88 19.32 12.23
C ALA A 59 16.59 18.05 11.38
N GLU A 60 15.38 17.95 10.81
CA GLU A 60 15.02 16.87 9.89
C GLU A 60 15.80 16.93 8.58
N ILE A 61 16.04 18.13 8.04
CA ILE A 61 16.85 18.32 6.83
C ILE A 61 18.30 17.96 7.10
N ASP A 62 18.87 18.43 8.21
CA ASP A 62 20.27 18.19 8.58
C ASP A 62 20.53 16.70 8.87
N SER A 63 19.57 15.99 9.44
CA SER A 63 19.63 14.55 9.67
C SER A 63 19.29 13.71 8.44
N GLY A 64 18.92 14.32 7.31
CA GLY A 64 18.48 13.62 6.11
C GLY A 64 17.12 12.91 6.24
N THR A 65 16.38 13.18 7.32
CA THR A 65 15.07 12.56 7.59
C THR A 65 13.88 13.42 7.15
N TYR A 66 14.16 14.58 6.52
CA TYR A 66 13.12 15.46 6.00
C TYR A 66 12.32 14.76 4.90
N LEU A 67 11.04 14.61 5.12
CA LEU A 67 10.09 14.11 4.13
C LEU A 67 9.25 15.26 3.60
N GLU A 68 9.24 15.43 2.30
CA GLU A 68 8.29 16.33 1.67
C GLU A 68 6.88 15.81 1.90
N GLN A 69 6.07 16.57 2.65
CA GLN A 69 4.67 16.20 2.81
C GLN A 69 3.97 16.23 1.45
N THR A 70 3.74 15.06 0.88
CA THR A 70 2.94 14.95 -0.33
C THR A 70 1.51 15.41 -0.02
N LYS A 71 0.92 16.14 -0.97
CA LYS A 71 -0.49 16.53 -0.88
C LYS A 71 -1.42 15.38 -1.29
N ASP A 72 -0.83 14.31 -1.81
CA ASP A 72 -1.55 13.17 -2.35
C ASP A 72 -2.40 12.48 -1.29
N THR A 73 -3.57 12.09 -1.69
CA THR A 73 -4.45 11.22 -0.91
C THR A 73 -4.02 9.76 -1.05
N VAL A 74 -4.48 8.91 -0.15
CA VAL A 74 -4.27 7.46 -0.23
C VAL A 74 -4.81 6.90 -1.56
N GLY A 75 -5.96 7.42 -2.02
CA GLY A 75 -6.55 7.00 -3.30
C GLY A 75 -5.68 7.33 -4.49
N GLU A 76 -5.21 8.57 -4.59
CA GLU A 76 -4.30 9.02 -5.66
C GLU A 76 -2.98 8.24 -5.65
N TRP A 77 -2.42 8.00 -4.46
CA TRP A 77 -1.24 7.16 -4.32
C TRP A 77 -1.47 5.72 -4.80
N LEU A 78 -2.59 5.09 -4.42
CA LEU A 78 -2.91 3.72 -4.85
C LEU A 78 -3.05 3.62 -6.37
N ASP A 79 -3.65 4.64 -7.02
CA ASP A 79 -3.75 4.69 -8.48
C ASP A 79 -2.37 4.80 -9.14
N ALA A 80 -1.53 5.68 -8.63
CA ALA A 80 -0.16 5.83 -9.11
C ALA A 80 0.66 4.55 -8.88
N TRP A 81 0.54 3.92 -7.70
CA TRP A 81 1.23 2.69 -7.36
C TRP A 81 0.83 1.52 -8.25
N LEU A 82 -0.47 1.34 -8.49
CA LEU A 82 -0.97 0.29 -9.39
C LEU A 82 -0.40 0.44 -10.79
N LYS A 83 -0.46 1.63 -11.37
CA LYS A 83 -0.04 1.90 -12.75
C LYS A 83 1.49 1.84 -12.92
N THR A 84 2.24 2.34 -11.94
CA THR A 84 3.69 2.54 -12.09
C THR A 84 4.50 1.35 -11.57
N TYR A 85 4.06 0.73 -10.47
CA TYR A 85 4.85 -0.30 -9.78
C TYR A 85 4.24 -1.69 -9.85
N ALA A 86 2.92 -1.82 -9.61
CA ALA A 86 2.28 -3.12 -9.56
C ALA A 86 2.17 -3.76 -10.95
N LEU A 87 1.76 -2.99 -11.96
CA LEU A 87 1.50 -3.48 -13.33
C LEU A 87 2.67 -4.30 -13.90
N TYR A 88 3.90 -3.86 -13.64
CA TYR A 88 5.12 -4.50 -14.19
C TYR A 88 5.78 -5.49 -13.24
N SER A 89 5.31 -5.59 -11.98
CA SER A 89 5.94 -6.41 -10.95
C SER A 89 5.23 -7.72 -10.66
N VAL A 90 3.98 -7.88 -11.12
CA VAL A 90 3.17 -9.06 -10.84
C VAL A 90 2.48 -9.58 -12.12
N LYS A 91 2.02 -10.86 -12.09
CA LYS A 91 1.22 -11.42 -13.17
C LYS A 91 -0.14 -10.72 -13.27
N SER A 92 -0.73 -10.70 -14.47
CA SER A 92 -2.03 -10.05 -14.77
C SER A 92 -3.11 -10.41 -13.74
N TYR A 93 -3.31 -11.69 -13.46
CA TYR A 93 -4.29 -12.14 -12.47
C TYR A 93 -4.07 -11.53 -11.07
N THR A 94 -2.81 -11.37 -10.65
CA THR A 94 -2.47 -10.74 -9.36
C THR A 94 -2.73 -9.23 -9.39
N TYR A 95 -2.44 -8.59 -10.53
CA TYR A 95 -2.74 -7.17 -10.74
C TYR A 95 -4.25 -6.91 -10.62
N ASP A 96 -5.08 -7.71 -11.29
CA ASP A 96 -6.54 -7.60 -11.24
C ASP A 96 -7.06 -7.75 -9.79
N ALA A 97 -6.46 -8.67 -9.02
CA ALA A 97 -6.79 -8.85 -7.60
C ALA A 97 -6.39 -7.63 -6.76
N TYR A 98 -5.25 -7.01 -7.04
CA TYR A 98 -4.81 -5.77 -6.38
C TYR A 98 -5.72 -4.59 -6.71
N GLU A 99 -6.02 -4.39 -8.00
CA GLU A 99 -6.90 -3.34 -8.47
C GLU A 99 -8.30 -3.47 -7.86
N ARG A 100 -8.85 -4.69 -7.83
CA ARG A 100 -10.13 -4.99 -7.19
C ARG A 100 -10.11 -4.66 -5.70
N SER A 101 -9.07 -5.07 -4.99
CA SER A 101 -8.91 -4.77 -3.56
C SER A 101 -8.84 -3.26 -3.29
N CYS A 102 -8.11 -2.53 -4.12
CA CYS A 102 -8.02 -1.08 -4.02
C CYS A 102 -9.38 -0.40 -4.27
N ASN A 103 -10.04 -0.75 -5.38
CA ASN A 103 -11.24 -0.03 -5.83
C ASN A 103 -12.48 -0.36 -5.01
N ILE A 104 -12.65 -1.64 -4.59
CA ILE A 104 -13.86 -2.09 -3.87
C ILE A 104 -13.75 -1.86 -2.37
N HIS A 105 -12.54 -1.98 -1.80
CA HIS A 105 -12.40 -1.98 -0.35
C HIS A 105 -11.61 -0.78 0.18
N ILE A 106 -10.40 -0.54 -0.31
CA ILE A 106 -9.48 0.41 0.32
C ILE A 106 -9.86 1.86 0.02
N LYS A 107 -10.04 2.21 -1.26
CA LYS A 107 -10.35 3.59 -1.67
C LYS A 107 -11.66 4.13 -1.11
N PRO A 108 -12.78 3.37 -1.06
CA PRO A 108 -14.01 3.87 -0.47
C PRO A 108 -13.85 4.25 1.00
N ALA A 109 -13.02 3.53 1.76
CA ALA A 109 -12.83 3.76 3.19
C ALA A 109 -11.71 4.77 3.51
N LEU A 110 -10.57 4.65 2.86
CA LEU A 110 -9.35 5.39 3.20
C LEU A 110 -8.91 6.38 2.12
N GLY A 111 -9.47 6.30 0.93
CA GLY A 111 -8.96 7.01 -0.25
C GLY A 111 -8.95 8.53 -0.15
N ARG A 112 -9.84 9.14 0.63
CA ARG A 112 -9.91 10.59 0.84
C ARG A 112 -8.91 11.13 1.86
N ILE A 113 -8.29 10.26 2.65
CA ILE A 113 -7.32 10.63 3.67
C ILE A 113 -6.01 11.01 2.98
N ARG A 114 -5.36 12.09 3.41
CA ARG A 114 -4.02 12.42 2.93
C ARG A 114 -3.04 11.32 3.32
N LEU A 115 -2.17 10.93 2.42
CA LEU A 115 -1.19 9.86 2.66
C LEU A 115 -0.36 10.11 3.93
N SER A 116 0.09 11.36 4.13
CA SER A 116 0.85 11.78 5.31
C SER A 116 0.05 11.81 6.62
N ALA A 117 -1.29 11.78 6.55
CA ALA A 117 -2.19 11.81 7.70
C ALA A 117 -2.82 10.46 8.01
N LEU A 118 -2.49 9.40 7.25
CA LEU A 118 -2.99 8.07 7.46
C LEU A 118 -2.35 7.45 8.71
N THR A 119 -3.18 7.03 9.66
CA THR A 119 -2.75 6.49 10.96
C THR A 119 -3.10 5.00 11.11
N ALA A 120 -2.34 4.29 11.95
CA ALA A 120 -2.62 2.88 12.25
C ALA A 120 -4.02 2.64 12.86
N PRO A 121 -4.54 3.48 13.80
CA PRO A 121 -5.92 3.32 14.28
C PRO A 121 -6.98 3.39 13.19
N GLN A 122 -6.84 4.28 12.20
CA GLN A 122 -7.77 4.37 11.06
C GLN A 122 -7.74 3.10 10.22
N ILE A 123 -6.55 2.56 9.97
CA ILE A 123 -6.39 1.29 9.25
C ILE A 123 -6.98 0.13 10.04
N GLN A 124 -6.78 0.11 11.37
CA GLN A 124 -7.35 -0.93 12.22
C GLN A 124 -8.89 -0.89 12.23
N GLN A 125 -9.49 0.30 12.32
CA GLN A 125 -10.94 0.47 12.19
C GLN A 125 -11.45 -0.04 10.83
N PHE A 126 -10.73 0.28 9.75
CA PHE A 126 -11.04 -0.24 8.43
C PHE A 126 -11.02 -1.78 8.38
N TYR A 127 -9.99 -2.45 8.95
CA TYR A 127 -9.98 -3.91 8.97
C TYR A 127 -11.12 -4.49 9.81
N ASN A 128 -11.47 -3.86 10.92
CA ASN A 128 -12.60 -4.28 11.74
C ASN A 128 -13.92 -4.15 10.96
N SER A 129 -14.15 -3.05 10.24
CA SER A 129 -15.37 -2.85 9.44
C SER A 129 -15.51 -3.87 8.29
N LEU A 130 -14.38 -4.32 7.72
CA LEU A 130 -14.41 -5.39 6.71
C LEU A 130 -14.98 -6.71 7.27
N ILE A 131 -14.79 -6.97 8.56
CA ILE A 131 -15.31 -8.17 9.22
C ILE A 131 -16.75 -7.95 9.69
N THR A 132 -17.01 -6.84 10.40
CA THR A 132 -18.28 -6.61 11.08
C THR A 132 -19.41 -6.14 10.15
N GLU A 133 -19.08 -5.32 9.15
CA GLU A 133 -20.07 -4.73 8.25
C GLU A 133 -20.14 -5.44 6.89
N LYS A 134 -18.99 -5.91 6.39
CA LYS A 134 -18.91 -6.59 5.08
C LYS A 134 -18.82 -8.11 5.18
N GLU A 135 -18.79 -8.65 6.39
CA GLU A 135 -18.74 -10.10 6.69
C GLU A 135 -17.64 -10.86 5.93
N LEU A 136 -16.53 -10.18 5.64
CA LEU A 136 -15.43 -10.78 4.89
C LEU A 136 -14.66 -11.78 5.74
N SER A 137 -14.21 -12.86 5.11
CA SER A 137 -13.39 -13.87 5.78
C SER A 137 -12.05 -13.27 6.26
N PRO A 138 -11.48 -13.79 7.37
CA PRO A 138 -10.15 -13.40 7.83
C PRO A 138 -9.07 -13.51 6.74
N LYS A 139 -9.19 -14.49 5.84
CA LYS A 139 -8.28 -14.66 4.71
C LYS A 139 -8.39 -13.49 3.72
N THR A 140 -9.60 -13.06 3.41
CA THR A 140 -9.84 -11.92 2.52
C THR A 140 -9.27 -10.62 3.12
N VAL A 141 -9.51 -10.37 4.41
CA VAL A 141 -8.94 -9.20 5.11
C VAL A 141 -7.41 -9.21 5.07
N LYS A 142 -6.78 -10.37 5.28
CA LYS A 142 -5.32 -10.52 5.15
C LYS A 142 -4.82 -10.23 3.73
N ASN A 143 -5.56 -10.62 2.70
CA ASN A 143 -5.21 -10.31 1.32
C ASN A 143 -5.29 -8.80 1.06
N ILE A 144 -6.36 -8.13 1.51
CA ILE A 144 -6.53 -6.67 1.40
C ILE A 144 -5.41 -5.94 2.16
N HIS A 145 -5.09 -6.39 3.38
CA HIS A 145 -3.94 -5.87 4.12
C HIS A 145 -2.64 -5.99 3.31
N GLY A 146 -2.38 -7.16 2.70
CA GLY A 146 -1.17 -7.39 1.91
C GLY A 146 -1.01 -6.39 0.75
N VAL A 147 -2.11 -6.00 0.09
CA VAL A 147 -2.11 -4.99 -0.97
C VAL A 147 -1.79 -3.61 -0.39
N LEU A 148 -2.50 -3.18 0.66
CA LEU A 148 -2.26 -1.89 1.32
C LEU A 148 -0.85 -1.80 1.88
N HIS A 149 -0.36 -2.87 2.54
CA HIS A 149 0.98 -2.95 3.10
C HIS A 149 2.06 -2.76 2.03
N ARG A 150 1.93 -3.42 0.87
CA ARG A 150 2.87 -3.28 -0.25
C ARG A 150 2.87 -1.87 -0.81
N ALA A 151 1.69 -1.29 -1.03
CA ALA A 151 1.55 0.06 -1.57
C ALA A 151 2.17 1.11 -0.62
N LEU A 152 1.88 1.02 0.69
CA LEU A 152 2.45 1.93 1.68
C LEU A 152 3.95 1.66 1.93
N GLY A 153 4.39 0.40 1.82
CA GLY A 153 5.81 0.05 1.85
C GLY A 153 6.60 0.69 0.70
N GLN A 154 5.99 0.78 -0.49
CA GLN A 154 6.59 1.51 -1.61
C GLN A 154 6.64 3.02 -1.34
N ALA A 155 5.61 3.60 -0.72
CA ALA A 155 5.61 5.01 -0.32
C ALA A 155 6.73 5.33 0.69
N VAL A 156 7.02 4.40 1.62
CA VAL A 156 8.17 4.52 2.54
C VAL A 156 9.49 4.50 1.78
N LYS A 157 9.68 3.56 0.83
CA LYS A 157 10.90 3.50 0.01
C LYS A 157 11.15 4.76 -0.81
N LEU A 158 10.08 5.44 -1.21
CA LEU A 158 10.14 6.70 -1.96
C LEU A 158 10.27 7.94 -1.06
N GLY A 159 10.35 7.76 0.26
CA GLY A 159 10.41 8.88 1.19
C GLY A 159 9.11 9.68 1.33
N MET A 160 7.96 9.14 0.92
CA MET A 160 6.65 9.79 1.08
C MET A 160 6.06 9.56 2.47
N LEU A 161 6.47 8.48 3.14
CA LEU A 161 6.11 8.14 4.51
C LEU A 161 7.36 7.78 5.31
N ARG A 162 7.37 8.12 6.62
CA ARG A 162 8.47 7.76 7.54
C ARG A 162 8.47 6.26 7.87
N SER A 163 7.30 5.69 8.04
CA SER A 163 7.10 4.29 8.36
C SER A 163 5.78 3.80 7.79
N ASN A 164 5.66 2.50 7.62
CA ASN A 164 4.41 1.91 7.15
C ASN A 164 3.45 1.73 8.33
N PRO A 165 2.32 2.46 8.39
CA PRO A 165 1.39 2.38 9.51
C PRO A 165 0.66 1.03 9.60
N THR A 166 0.70 0.20 8.56
CA THR A 166 0.11 -1.15 8.61
C THR A 166 0.94 -2.14 9.44
N ASN A 167 2.22 -1.83 9.73
CA ASN A 167 3.11 -2.75 10.48
C ASN A 167 2.63 -3.04 11.91
N VAL A 168 1.90 -2.10 12.50
CA VAL A 168 1.42 -2.19 13.90
C VAL A 168 -0.06 -2.55 13.98
N CYS A 169 -0.69 -2.92 12.85
CA CYS A 169 -2.09 -3.32 12.83
C CYS A 169 -2.25 -4.82 13.10
N ASP A 170 -3.25 -5.15 13.89
CA ASP A 170 -3.61 -6.54 14.17
C ASP A 170 -4.50 -7.12 13.08
N LEU A 171 -4.19 -8.35 12.67
CA LEU A 171 -4.96 -9.06 11.65
C LEU A 171 -5.79 -10.18 12.28
N PRO A 172 -7.00 -10.43 11.75
CA PRO A 172 -7.87 -11.47 12.27
C PRO A 172 -7.22 -12.85 12.13
N LYS A 173 -7.38 -13.69 13.17
CA LYS A 173 -6.92 -15.08 13.13
C LYS A 173 -7.81 -15.89 12.18
N ALA A 174 -7.19 -16.54 11.20
CA ALA A 174 -7.89 -17.47 10.33
C ALA A 174 -7.89 -18.86 10.98
N HIS A 175 -9.06 -19.40 11.27
CA HIS A 175 -9.18 -20.81 11.62
C HIS A 175 -8.98 -21.64 10.35
N ARG A 176 -8.02 -22.54 10.35
CA ARG A 176 -7.87 -23.52 9.29
C ARG A 176 -9.04 -24.52 9.40
N LYS A 177 -9.86 -24.61 8.36
CA LYS A 177 -10.76 -25.74 8.22
C LYS A 177 -9.92 -26.96 7.90
N GLU A 178 -10.13 -28.04 8.61
CA GLU A 178 -9.55 -29.32 8.29
C GLU A 178 -10.10 -29.80 6.94
N ILE A 179 -9.20 -30.08 6.01
CA ILE A 179 -9.55 -30.63 4.69
C ILE A 179 -9.61 -32.13 4.88
N LYS A 180 -10.79 -32.70 4.77
CA LYS A 180 -10.95 -34.16 4.73
C LYS A 180 -10.83 -34.62 3.28
N PRO A 181 -9.85 -35.48 2.97
CA PRO A 181 -9.76 -36.08 1.63
C PRO A 181 -10.96 -37.00 1.41
N MET A 182 -11.30 -37.24 0.14
CA MET A 182 -12.36 -38.20 -0.22
C MET A 182 -11.97 -39.62 0.21
N GLU A 183 -12.91 -40.31 0.81
CA GLU A 183 -12.78 -41.75 1.12
C GLU A 183 -12.96 -42.62 -0.16
N GLN A 184 -12.49 -43.87 -0.10
CA GLN A 184 -12.55 -44.79 -1.25
C GLN A 184 -13.96 -44.92 -1.84
N ALA A 185 -14.99 -45.01 -0.99
CA ALA A 185 -16.38 -45.10 -1.43
C ALA A 185 -16.87 -43.85 -2.15
N GLU A 186 -16.38 -42.66 -1.72
CA GLU A 186 -16.70 -41.39 -2.34
C GLU A 186 -16.01 -41.21 -3.68
N ILE A 187 -14.75 -41.69 -3.80
CA ILE A 187 -14.00 -41.71 -5.05
C ILE A 187 -14.76 -42.55 -6.10
N THR A 188 -15.25 -43.76 -5.73
CA THR A 188 -16.02 -44.60 -6.65
C THR A 188 -17.30 -43.89 -7.14
N LYS A 189 -18.05 -43.29 -6.22
CA LYS A 189 -19.27 -42.52 -6.60
C LYS A 189 -18.94 -41.31 -7.49
N PHE A 190 -17.85 -40.62 -7.19
CA PHE A 190 -17.38 -39.49 -7.98
C PHE A 190 -17.03 -39.92 -9.40
N LEU A 191 -16.24 -41.01 -9.58
CA LEU A 191 -15.88 -41.53 -10.89
C LEU A 191 -17.11 -41.94 -11.71
N GLN A 192 -18.14 -42.53 -11.07
CA GLN A 192 -19.40 -42.84 -11.75
C GLN A 192 -20.14 -41.59 -12.19
N ALA A 193 -20.20 -40.58 -11.33
CA ALA A 193 -20.91 -39.33 -11.59
C ALA A 193 -20.32 -38.50 -12.74
N ILE A 194 -19.01 -38.59 -12.97
CA ILE A 194 -18.32 -37.82 -14.02
C ILE A 194 -18.29 -38.52 -15.37
N GLN A 195 -18.74 -39.79 -15.44
CA GLN A 195 -18.77 -40.55 -16.72
C GLN A 195 -19.69 -39.86 -17.73
N GLY A 196 -19.23 -39.71 -18.96
CA GLY A 196 -19.98 -39.06 -20.04
C GLY A 196 -20.11 -37.55 -19.93
N THR A 197 -19.59 -36.93 -18.87
CA THR A 197 -19.59 -35.46 -18.76
C THR A 197 -18.48 -34.83 -19.62
N LYS A 198 -18.70 -33.60 -20.09
CA LYS A 198 -17.75 -32.87 -20.94
C LYS A 198 -16.34 -32.77 -20.32
N TYR A 199 -16.24 -32.70 -19.01
CA TYR A 199 -14.97 -32.55 -18.29
C TYR A 199 -14.56 -33.78 -17.49
N GLY A 200 -15.20 -34.94 -17.74
CA GLY A 200 -14.93 -36.18 -17.02
C GLY A 200 -13.45 -36.61 -17.07
N LEU A 201 -12.81 -36.50 -18.24
CA LEU A 201 -11.38 -36.78 -18.38
C LEU A 201 -10.49 -35.85 -17.56
N VAL A 202 -10.81 -34.54 -17.52
CA VAL A 202 -10.05 -33.54 -16.72
C VAL A 202 -10.11 -33.90 -15.23
N TYR A 203 -11.28 -34.29 -14.74
CA TYR A 203 -11.44 -34.69 -13.34
C TYR A 203 -10.72 -36.03 -13.05
N GLN A 204 -10.74 -37.00 -13.97
CA GLN A 204 -10.00 -38.26 -13.81
C GLN A 204 -8.50 -37.99 -13.73
N ILE A 205 -7.94 -37.24 -14.67
CA ILE A 205 -6.51 -36.90 -14.66
C ILE A 205 -6.16 -36.21 -13.35
N THR A 206 -6.94 -35.20 -12.92
CA THR A 206 -6.72 -34.49 -11.64
C THR A 206 -6.71 -35.43 -10.45
N LEU A 207 -7.67 -36.36 -10.39
CA LEU A 207 -7.81 -37.33 -9.30
C LEU A 207 -6.62 -38.26 -9.18
N PHE A 208 -6.16 -38.83 -10.32
CA PHE A 208 -5.11 -39.84 -10.34
C PHE A 208 -3.69 -39.25 -10.30
N THR A 209 -3.49 -38.06 -10.82
CA THR A 209 -2.16 -37.40 -10.86
C THR A 209 -1.90 -36.42 -9.75
N GLY A 210 -2.97 -35.89 -9.12
CA GLY A 210 -2.85 -34.80 -8.15
C GLY A 210 -2.47 -33.45 -8.78
N LEU A 211 -2.47 -33.32 -10.10
CA LEU A 211 -2.20 -32.08 -10.81
C LEU A 211 -3.26 -31.01 -10.45
N ARG A 212 -2.83 -29.76 -10.37
CA ARG A 212 -3.75 -28.64 -10.17
C ARG A 212 -4.56 -28.37 -11.44
N GLU A 213 -5.76 -27.80 -11.30
CA GLU A 213 -6.63 -27.44 -12.42
C GLU A 213 -5.88 -26.73 -13.57
N GLY A 214 -5.08 -25.71 -13.27
CA GLY A 214 -4.31 -24.99 -14.29
C GLY A 214 -3.20 -25.81 -14.94
N GLU A 215 -2.67 -26.81 -14.27
CA GLU A 215 -1.67 -27.74 -14.79
C GLU A 215 -2.33 -28.75 -15.75
N VAL A 216 -3.50 -29.28 -15.36
CA VAL A 216 -4.26 -30.21 -16.23
C VAL A 216 -4.75 -29.53 -17.50
N LEU A 217 -5.28 -28.30 -17.37
CA LEU A 217 -5.76 -27.51 -18.51
C LEU A 217 -4.62 -27.03 -19.43
N GLY A 218 -3.40 -26.99 -18.93
CA GLY A 218 -2.19 -26.68 -19.68
C GLY A 218 -1.48 -27.88 -20.30
N LEU A 219 -1.97 -29.12 -20.11
CA LEU A 219 -1.35 -30.31 -20.70
C LEU A 219 -1.47 -30.26 -22.22
N THR A 220 -0.35 -30.55 -22.87
CA THR A 220 -0.23 -30.73 -24.32
C THR A 220 0.25 -32.17 -24.62
N TRP A 221 0.10 -32.63 -25.84
CA TRP A 221 0.44 -34.02 -26.22
C TRP A 221 1.92 -34.34 -26.01
N ASP A 222 2.80 -33.36 -26.10
CA ASP A 222 4.24 -33.49 -25.84
C ASP A 222 4.58 -33.68 -24.35
N CYS A 223 3.61 -33.43 -23.45
CA CYS A 223 3.75 -33.73 -22.02
C CYS A 223 3.36 -35.16 -21.64
N ILE A 224 2.91 -35.98 -22.61
CA ILE A 224 2.42 -37.32 -22.37
C ILE A 224 3.37 -38.32 -23.05
N ASP A 225 4.06 -39.10 -22.23
CA ASP A 225 4.83 -40.23 -22.69
C ASP A 225 3.87 -41.40 -23.02
N GLN A 226 3.94 -41.91 -24.23
CA GLN A 226 3.09 -43.01 -24.73
C GLN A 226 3.86 -44.34 -24.80
N ALA A 227 4.98 -44.45 -24.06
CA ALA A 227 5.78 -45.67 -24.03
C ALA A 227 5.09 -46.84 -23.29
#